data_5367488aea0317d243fe0189312d50d5
#
_entry.id   5367488aea0317d243fe0189312d50d5
#
_cell.length_a   1.000
_cell.length_b   1.000
_cell.length_c   1.000
_cell.angle_alpha   90.00
_cell.angle_beta   90.00
_cell.angle_gamma   90.00
#
_symmetry.space_group_name_H-M   'P 1'
#
loop_
_entity.id
_entity.type
_entity.pdbx_description
1 polymer ?
#
loop_
_entity_poly.entity_id
_entity_poly.type
_entity_poly.pdbx_seq_one_letter_code
_entity_poly.pdbx_strand_id
1 'polypeptide(L)'
;FSIENVVAKQTSFNYGHSNVAVHWNHYFSPKLNMMVSGSLTDYSTKTFAPDTVNTIDLNSSILYRNLTASFDYQPRDNHKMNFGITGTRYDINPGNLNEGVISRVATVKLPLEQSYELGLFADDEWTISPKFTVQAGLRYSQYYRMGAGTINEYVPGQVPSLNSIVKKTNYGDGEVMASYGGFEPRLTMKYSLAENTTMKFGYNRQQQFFQLLSNNTTPLPTSRWKTADTFIKPQQSDFLSLGLFKTYNENVYEASIETYYRDVRNTLDFVSGANLQLNPNIETQLITGKSKAYGMELMVQKKKGEVSGWVSYTYARAFNQMIGDYPEVQAINGGDWFATNYDKPHTFNMMLNIQPTTHHSFSFTFAYNTGRPFSSPSGSYEIGGKKFPVFAERNNDRVRDYHRLDFSWTINNPSMKKQRWEGSWVFTIYNLYGRQNPYSVFFKSTKNGLRAYELSVFASPFISLTYNFKFL
;
A
#
# COMPACT_ATOMS: atom_id res chain seq x y z
N PHE A 1 -13.70 -7.07 -22.98
CA PHE A 1 -14.41 -5.91 -22.40
C PHE A 1 -13.44 -5.21 -21.46
N SER A 2 -12.78 -4.15 -21.89
CA SER A 2 -12.10 -3.28 -20.95
C SER A 2 -13.08 -2.18 -20.55
N ILE A 3 -13.24 -1.92 -19.25
CA ILE A 3 -14.03 -0.81 -18.69
C ILE A 3 -13.52 0.55 -19.21
N GLU A 4 -12.31 0.61 -19.73
CA GLU A 4 -11.69 1.77 -20.38
C GLU A 4 -12.39 2.27 -21.65
N ASN A 5 -13.22 1.43 -22.29
CA ASN A 5 -13.99 1.80 -23.48
C ASN A 5 -15.44 2.20 -23.18
N VAL A 6 -15.87 2.17 -21.95
CA VAL A 6 -17.15 2.75 -21.56
C VAL A 6 -17.01 4.26 -21.65
N VAL A 7 -17.68 4.87 -22.62
CA VAL A 7 -17.72 6.33 -22.79
C VAL A 7 -18.28 6.92 -21.50
N ALA A 8 -17.40 7.41 -20.65
CA ALA A 8 -17.62 7.73 -19.25
C ALA A 8 -18.47 8.99 -19.01
N LYS A 9 -19.50 9.24 -19.80
CA LYS A 9 -20.35 10.43 -19.58
C LYS A 9 -21.15 10.37 -18.27
N GLN A 10 -21.33 9.21 -17.64
CA GLN A 10 -22.14 9.07 -16.42
C GLN A 10 -21.68 7.91 -15.49
N THR A 11 -20.41 7.46 -15.56
CA THR A 11 -19.94 6.43 -14.65
C THR A 11 -19.71 7.01 -13.27
N SER A 12 -20.36 6.45 -12.25
CA SER A 12 -20.12 6.78 -10.84
C SER A 12 -19.32 5.69 -10.15
N PHE A 13 -18.34 6.11 -9.34
CA PHE A 13 -17.59 5.25 -8.44
C PHE A 13 -17.91 5.66 -7.01
N ASN A 14 -18.60 4.81 -6.30
CA ASN A 14 -18.89 5.02 -4.89
C ASN A 14 -18.10 4.01 -4.06
N TYR A 15 -17.53 4.46 -2.97
CA TYR A 15 -16.93 3.59 -1.97
C TYR A 15 -17.30 4.07 -0.58
N GLY A 16 -17.50 3.12 0.32
CA GLY A 16 -17.85 3.37 1.71
C GLY A 16 -16.97 2.56 2.64
N HIS A 17 -16.71 3.13 3.80
CA HIS A 17 -15.97 2.49 4.86
C HIS A 17 -16.62 2.82 6.20
N SER A 18 -16.95 1.78 6.95
CA SER A 18 -17.48 1.89 8.32
C SER A 18 -16.62 1.06 9.26
N ASN A 19 -16.26 1.61 10.40
CA ASN A 19 -15.49 0.92 11.42
C ASN A 19 -16.11 1.13 12.79
N VAL A 20 -16.24 0.02 13.55
CA VAL A 20 -16.58 0.04 14.98
C VAL A 20 -15.48 -0.72 15.72
N ALA A 21 -14.90 -0.09 16.73
CA ALA A 21 -13.90 -0.72 17.57
C ALA A 21 -14.25 -0.52 19.05
N VAL A 22 -14.08 -1.58 19.84
CA VAL A 22 -14.28 -1.58 21.28
C VAL A 22 -13.00 -2.07 21.93
N HIS A 23 -12.54 -1.36 22.95
CA HIS A 23 -11.37 -1.71 23.73
C HIS A 23 -11.77 -1.81 25.20
N TRP A 24 -11.36 -2.88 25.84
CA TRP A 24 -11.52 -3.09 27.26
C TRP A 24 -10.16 -3.36 27.89
N ASN A 25 -9.78 -2.52 28.87
CA ASN A 25 -8.55 -2.66 29.63
C ASN A 25 -8.88 -3.15 31.04
N HIS A 26 -8.13 -4.15 31.51
CA HIS A 26 -8.21 -4.66 32.87
C HIS A 26 -6.84 -4.71 33.53
N TYR A 27 -6.71 -4.04 34.65
CA TYR A 27 -5.47 -3.98 35.44
C TYR A 27 -5.52 -5.01 36.56
N PHE A 28 -4.80 -6.12 36.40
CA PHE A 28 -4.72 -7.15 37.47
C PHE A 28 -3.79 -6.69 38.58
N SER A 29 -2.74 -5.96 38.25
CA SER A 29 -1.77 -5.39 39.18
C SER A 29 -1.02 -4.23 38.52
N PRO A 30 -0.16 -3.46 39.25
CA PRO A 30 0.71 -2.46 38.64
C PRO A 30 1.68 -3.03 37.59
N LYS A 31 1.88 -4.35 37.57
CA LYS A 31 2.80 -5.05 36.68
C LYS A 31 2.13 -5.84 35.57
N LEU A 32 0.84 -6.09 35.65
CA LEU A 32 0.10 -6.90 34.69
C LEU A 32 -1.20 -6.22 34.27
N ASN A 33 -1.29 -5.93 33.00
CA ASN A 33 -2.43 -5.33 32.34
C ASN A 33 -2.90 -6.25 31.20
N MET A 34 -4.19 -6.31 30.96
CA MET A 34 -4.79 -7.00 29.82
C MET A 34 -5.60 -6.00 29.00
N MET A 35 -5.46 -6.06 27.69
CA MET A 35 -6.31 -5.36 26.75
C MET A 35 -7.05 -6.38 25.87
N VAL A 36 -8.36 -6.31 25.85
CA VAL A 36 -9.20 -7.01 24.87
C VAL A 36 -9.75 -5.99 23.92
N SER A 37 -9.50 -6.18 22.62
CA SER A 37 -10.00 -5.31 21.56
C SER A 37 -10.77 -6.10 20.53
N GLY A 38 -11.97 -5.62 20.19
CA GLY A 38 -12.77 -6.13 19.08
C GLY A 38 -12.99 -5.05 18.04
N SER A 39 -12.87 -5.39 16.76
CA SER A 39 -13.18 -4.46 15.66
C SER A 39 -13.99 -5.13 14.57
N LEU A 40 -14.90 -4.34 13.99
CA LEU A 40 -15.70 -4.67 12.81
C LEU A 40 -15.48 -3.57 11.80
N THR A 41 -15.01 -3.94 10.61
CA THR A 41 -14.83 -3.01 9.48
C THR A 41 -15.60 -3.52 8.27
N ASP A 42 -16.45 -2.68 7.72
CA ASP A 42 -17.14 -2.91 6.45
C ASP A 42 -16.60 -1.92 5.41
N TYR A 43 -16.05 -2.46 4.33
CA TYR A 43 -15.62 -1.71 3.16
C TYR A 43 -16.40 -2.19 1.95
N SER A 44 -17.03 -1.27 1.22
CA SER A 44 -17.80 -1.59 0.03
C SER A 44 -17.48 -0.63 -1.11
N THR A 45 -17.54 -1.16 -2.34
CA THR A 45 -17.39 -0.35 -3.56
C THR A 45 -18.52 -0.65 -4.52
N LYS A 46 -18.96 0.39 -5.23
CA LYS A 46 -19.94 0.28 -6.28
C LYS A 46 -19.51 1.10 -7.49
N THR A 47 -19.40 0.46 -8.64
CA THR A 47 -19.25 1.11 -9.94
C THR A 47 -20.55 0.99 -10.71
N PHE A 48 -21.13 2.12 -11.03
CA PHE A 48 -22.37 2.18 -11.78
C PHE A 48 -22.21 3.03 -13.04
N ALA A 49 -22.43 2.42 -14.20
CA ALA A 49 -22.46 3.10 -15.49
C ALA A 49 -23.83 2.82 -16.15
N PRO A 50 -24.75 3.81 -16.14
CA PRO A 50 -26.04 3.67 -16.80
C PRO A 50 -25.86 3.68 -18.31
N ASP A 51 -26.39 2.67 -18.98
CA ASP A 51 -26.50 2.56 -20.43
C ASP A 51 -27.78 1.79 -20.74
N THR A 52 -28.41 2.08 -21.85
CA THR A 52 -29.67 1.41 -22.26
C THR A 52 -29.45 -0.07 -22.63
N VAL A 53 -28.21 -0.44 -23.03
CA VAL A 53 -27.89 -1.78 -23.56
C VAL A 53 -26.77 -2.47 -22.78
N ASN A 54 -25.89 -1.70 -22.12
CA ASN A 54 -24.70 -2.21 -21.45
C ASN A 54 -24.55 -1.61 -20.04
N THR A 55 -25.62 -1.57 -19.27
CA THR A 55 -25.56 -1.12 -17.87
C THR A 55 -24.54 -1.94 -17.09
N ILE A 56 -23.64 -1.27 -16.41
CA ILE A 56 -22.67 -1.88 -15.49
C ILE A 56 -23.09 -1.51 -14.07
N ASP A 57 -23.36 -2.51 -13.25
CA ASP A 57 -23.56 -2.39 -11.79
C ASP A 57 -22.65 -3.42 -11.11
N LEU A 58 -21.40 -3.01 -10.83
CA LEU A 58 -20.38 -3.84 -10.22
C LEU A 58 -20.23 -3.48 -8.74
N ASN A 59 -20.43 -4.47 -7.87
CA ASN A 59 -20.31 -4.34 -6.42
C ASN A 59 -19.23 -5.28 -5.88
N SER A 60 -18.40 -4.79 -4.97
CA SER A 60 -17.49 -5.61 -4.17
C SER A 60 -17.48 -5.14 -2.72
N SER A 61 -17.15 -6.05 -1.78
CA SER A 61 -17.11 -5.71 -0.36
C SER A 61 -16.13 -6.59 0.41
N ILE A 62 -15.67 -6.05 1.54
CA ILE A 62 -14.84 -6.73 2.52
C ILE A 62 -15.45 -6.48 3.88
N LEU A 63 -15.83 -7.56 4.56
CA LEU A 63 -16.22 -7.52 5.95
C LEU A 63 -15.08 -8.16 6.78
N TYR A 64 -14.43 -7.34 7.57
CA TYR A 64 -13.32 -7.69 8.44
C TYR A 64 -13.78 -7.68 9.89
N ARG A 65 -13.51 -8.77 10.60
CA ARG A 65 -13.77 -8.91 12.03
C ARG A 65 -12.50 -9.35 12.74
N ASN A 66 -12.12 -8.64 13.76
CA ASN A 66 -10.93 -8.97 14.54
C ASN A 66 -11.25 -8.97 16.03
N LEU A 67 -10.68 -9.94 16.74
CA LEU A 67 -10.64 -10.00 18.19
C LEU A 67 -9.21 -10.26 18.63
N THR A 68 -8.69 -9.43 19.53
CA THR A 68 -7.34 -9.54 20.08
C THR A 68 -7.42 -9.49 21.60
N ALA A 69 -6.72 -10.39 22.28
CA ALA A 69 -6.45 -10.31 23.71
C ALA A 69 -4.94 -10.26 23.91
N SER A 70 -4.45 -9.19 24.50
CA SER A 70 -3.02 -8.98 24.77
C SER A 70 -2.78 -8.67 26.24
N PHE A 71 -1.64 -9.08 26.73
CA PHE A 71 -1.18 -8.87 28.10
C PHE A 71 0.13 -8.11 28.05
N ASP A 72 0.21 -7.00 28.78
CA ASP A 72 1.42 -6.28 29.07
C ASP A 72 1.88 -6.66 30.48
N TYR A 73 3.08 -7.24 30.58
CA TYR A 73 3.63 -7.71 31.83
C TYR A 73 5.02 -7.13 32.06
N GLN A 74 5.18 -6.39 33.15
CA GLN A 74 6.43 -5.79 33.58
C GLN A 74 6.91 -6.44 34.89
N PRO A 75 7.60 -7.63 34.84
CA PRO A 75 8.06 -8.30 36.03
C PRO A 75 9.10 -7.51 36.81
N ARG A 76 9.96 -6.77 36.07
CA ARG A 76 11.04 -5.91 36.56
C ARG A 76 11.10 -4.63 35.72
N ASP A 77 11.76 -3.61 36.21
CA ASP A 77 11.89 -2.30 35.53
C ASP A 77 12.62 -2.40 34.18
N ASN A 78 13.46 -3.43 34.01
CA ASN A 78 14.24 -3.65 32.79
C ASN A 78 13.63 -4.65 31.80
N HIS A 79 12.43 -5.19 32.08
CA HIS A 79 11.70 -6.10 31.18
C HIS A 79 10.27 -5.59 30.94
N LYS A 80 9.89 -5.46 29.68
CA LYS A 80 8.52 -5.17 29.25
C LYS A 80 8.08 -6.24 28.26
N MET A 81 7.28 -7.17 28.74
CA MET A 81 6.76 -8.29 27.96
C MET A 81 5.38 -7.96 27.43
N ASN A 82 5.15 -8.26 26.14
CA ASN A 82 3.82 -8.26 25.55
C ASN A 82 3.54 -9.62 24.93
N PHE A 83 2.40 -10.24 25.24
CA PHE A 83 2.01 -11.53 24.68
C PHE A 83 0.49 -11.61 24.54
N GLY A 84 0.04 -12.41 23.58
CA GLY A 84 -1.40 -12.51 23.35
C GLY A 84 -1.79 -13.38 22.19
N ILE A 85 -3.10 -13.32 21.92
CA ILE A 85 -3.73 -14.03 20.80
C ILE A 85 -4.55 -13.04 19.97
N THR A 86 -4.64 -13.30 18.67
CA THR A 86 -5.52 -12.56 17.77
C THR A 86 -6.24 -13.54 16.85
N GLY A 87 -7.50 -13.25 16.58
CA GLY A 87 -8.30 -13.97 15.60
C GLY A 87 -8.93 -12.98 14.63
N THR A 88 -8.79 -13.23 13.34
CA THR A 88 -9.37 -12.40 12.28
C THR A 88 -10.20 -13.27 11.36
N ARG A 89 -11.39 -12.79 10.98
CA ARG A 89 -12.21 -13.35 9.92
C ARG A 89 -12.39 -12.34 8.81
N TYR A 90 -12.17 -12.80 7.58
CA TYR A 90 -12.43 -12.06 6.36
C TYR A 90 -13.60 -12.72 5.61
N ASP A 91 -14.59 -11.91 5.24
CA ASP A 91 -15.62 -12.28 4.28
C ASP A 91 -15.51 -11.29 3.11
N ILE A 92 -15.04 -11.76 1.95
CA ILE A 92 -14.76 -10.92 0.78
C ILE A 92 -15.67 -11.30 -0.36
N ASN A 93 -16.48 -10.35 -0.82
CA ASN A 93 -17.13 -10.41 -2.11
C ASN A 93 -16.18 -9.81 -3.16
N PRO A 94 -15.51 -10.63 -4.00
CA PRO A 94 -14.50 -10.13 -4.93
C PRO A 94 -15.09 -9.40 -6.15
N GLY A 95 -16.40 -9.53 -6.38
CA GLY A 95 -17.11 -8.82 -7.42
C GLY A 95 -18.40 -9.51 -7.85
N ASN A 96 -19.49 -8.74 -7.86
CA ASN A 96 -20.77 -9.12 -8.44
C ASN A 96 -21.15 -8.09 -9.50
N LEU A 97 -21.29 -8.52 -10.74
CA LEU A 97 -21.82 -7.74 -11.84
C LEU A 97 -23.29 -8.09 -12.02
N ASN A 98 -24.16 -7.14 -11.79
CA ASN A 98 -25.59 -7.29 -11.99
C ASN A 98 -25.98 -6.77 -13.38
N GLU A 99 -26.87 -7.47 -14.05
CA GLU A 99 -27.47 -7.02 -15.31
C GLU A 99 -28.49 -5.87 -15.07
N GLY A 100 -28.53 -4.94 -15.97
CA GLY A 100 -29.65 -3.97 -16.03
C GLY A 100 -30.87 -4.58 -16.70
N VAL A 101 -32.01 -3.95 -16.53
CA VAL A 101 -33.34 -4.46 -17.03
C VAL A 101 -33.36 -4.79 -18.52
N ILE A 102 -32.50 -4.16 -19.34
CA ILE A 102 -32.40 -4.37 -20.81
C ILE A 102 -30.93 -4.61 -21.21
N SER A 103 -30.09 -5.04 -20.27
CA SER A 103 -28.63 -5.17 -20.50
C SER A 103 -28.29 -6.43 -21.30
N ARG A 104 -27.33 -6.29 -22.25
CA ARG A 104 -26.67 -7.43 -22.89
C ARG A 104 -25.47 -7.94 -22.07
N VAL A 105 -25.18 -7.33 -20.93
CA VAL A 105 -24.13 -7.73 -20.02
C VAL A 105 -24.68 -8.86 -19.15
N ALA A 106 -24.08 -10.03 -19.24
CA ALA A 106 -24.49 -11.17 -18.42
C ALA A 106 -24.13 -10.95 -16.94
N THR A 107 -25.02 -11.36 -16.05
CA THR A 107 -24.74 -11.40 -14.60
C THR A 107 -23.56 -12.30 -14.31
N VAL A 108 -22.58 -11.80 -13.57
CA VAL A 108 -21.44 -12.58 -13.09
C VAL A 108 -21.35 -12.40 -11.57
N LYS A 109 -21.43 -13.52 -10.84
CA LYS A 109 -21.22 -13.54 -9.38
C LYS A 109 -20.00 -14.40 -9.08
N LEU A 110 -18.97 -13.79 -8.53
CA LEU A 110 -17.83 -14.54 -8.02
C LEU A 110 -18.17 -15.14 -6.65
N PRO A 111 -17.64 -16.35 -6.33
CA PRO A 111 -17.83 -16.95 -5.02
C PRO A 111 -17.31 -16.06 -3.91
N LEU A 112 -18.02 -16.03 -2.77
CA LEU A 112 -17.57 -15.38 -1.56
C LEU A 112 -16.28 -16.01 -1.06
N GLU A 113 -15.29 -15.22 -0.73
CA GLU A 113 -14.02 -15.67 -0.18
C GLU A 113 -14.05 -15.51 1.35
N GLN A 114 -14.09 -16.63 2.06
CA GLN A 114 -14.06 -16.64 3.54
C GLN A 114 -12.72 -17.18 4.03
N SER A 115 -12.15 -16.52 5.05
CA SER A 115 -10.91 -16.99 5.64
C SER A 115 -10.77 -16.58 7.11
N TYR A 116 -9.99 -17.38 7.84
CA TYR A 116 -9.61 -17.11 9.22
C TYR A 116 -8.10 -17.00 9.33
N GLU A 117 -7.64 -16.05 10.14
CA GLU A 117 -6.26 -15.91 10.55
C GLU A 117 -6.19 -15.90 12.06
N LEU A 118 -5.41 -16.82 12.63
CA LEU A 118 -5.15 -16.93 14.05
C LEU A 118 -3.69 -16.61 14.32
N GLY A 119 -3.39 -15.82 15.34
CA GLY A 119 -2.03 -15.44 15.70
C GLY A 119 -1.80 -15.62 17.19
N LEU A 120 -0.66 -16.25 17.54
CA LEU A 120 -0.10 -16.26 18.88
C LEU A 120 1.18 -15.45 18.84
N PHE A 121 1.39 -14.56 19.80
CA PHE A 121 2.59 -13.73 19.84
C PHE A 121 3.10 -13.50 21.25
N ALA A 122 4.41 -13.34 21.35
CA ALA A 122 5.09 -12.90 22.56
C ALA A 122 6.33 -12.10 22.17
N ASP A 123 6.60 -11.01 22.88
CA ASP A 123 7.84 -10.24 22.78
C ASP A 123 8.26 -9.73 24.15
N ASP A 124 9.55 -9.44 24.29
CA ASP A 124 10.17 -8.82 25.46
C ASP A 124 11.12 -7.72 25.05
N GLU A 125 10.89 -6.51 25.55
CA GLU A 125 11.86 -5.42 25.52
C GLU A 125 12.70 -5.49 26.80
N TRP A 126 13.95 -5.92 26.63
CA TRP A 126 14.92 -6.05 27.71
C TRP A 126 15.98 -4.94 27.66
N THR A 127 15.97 -4.08 28.67
CA THR A 127 17.02 -3.08 28.91
C THR A 127 18.18 -3.76 29.65
N ILE A 128 19.17 -4.27 28.90
CA ILE A 128 20.34 -4.99 29.41
C ILE A 128 21.25 -4.04 30.19
N SER A 129 21.39 -2.82 29.69
CA SER A 129 22.12 -1.73 30.32
C SER A 129 21.58 -0.38 29.93
N PRO A 130 21.97 0.73 30.58
CA PRO A 130 21.53 2.10 30.17
C PRO A 130 21.85 2.44 28.71
N LYS A 131 22.83 1.72 28.10
CA LYS A 131 23.23 1.94 26.72
C LYS A 131 22.68 0.90 25.73
N PHE A 132 22.17 -0.24 26.19
CA PHE A 132 21.80 -1.33 25.33
C PHE A 132 20.43 -1.91 25.67
N THR A 133 19.50 -1.84 24.72
CA THR A 133 18.16 -2.42 24.79
C THR A 133 17.97 -3.37 23.62
N VAL A 134 17.40 -4.53 23.87
CA VAL A 134 17.02 -5.53 22.87
C VAL A 134 15.52 -5.79 23.01
N GLN A 135 14.79 -5.76 21.91
CA GLN A 135 13.42 -6.27 21.83
C GLN A 135 13.41 -7.48 20.91
N ALA A 136 13.03 -8.63 21.44
CA ALA A 136 12.91 -9.87 20.70
C ALA A 136 11.49 -10.41 20.82
N GLY A 137 10.90 -10.79 19.69
CA GLY A 137 9.54 -11.29 19.64
C GLY A 137 9.36 -12.40 18.62
N LEU A 138 8.37 -13.23 18.85
CA LEU A 138 7.95 -14.28 17.95
C LEU A 138 6.41 -14.29 17.83
N ARG A 139 5.94 -14.29 16.62
CA ARG A 139 4.53 -14.56 16.29
C ARG A 139 4.45 -15.86 15.49
N TYR A 140 3.46 -16.68 15.79
CA TYR A 140 3.03 -17.76 14.91
C TYR A 140 1.66 -17.40 14.34
N SER A 141 1.54 -17.36 13.03
CA SER A 141 0.30 -17.11 12.31
C SER A 141 -0.17 -18.39 11.62
N GLN A 142 -1.46 -18.72 11.80
CA GLN A 142 -2.13 -19.83 11.15
C GLN A 142 -3.33 -19.28 10.36
N TYR A 143 -3.36 -19.58 9.08
CA TYR A 143 -4.40 -19.15 8.15
C TYR A 143 -5.17 -20.33 7.59
N TYR A 144 -6.49 -20.15 7.41
CA TYR A 144 -7.40 -21.11 6.79
C TYR A 144 -8.25 -20.41 5.74
N ARG A 145 -8.22 -20.88 4.50
CA ARG A 145 -9.18 -20.53 3.46
C ARG A 145 -10.37 -21.49 3.58
N MET A 146 -11.58 -20.97 3.72
CA MET A 146 -12.78 -21.77 3.92
C MET A 146 -13.62 -21.90 2.64
N GLY A 147 -14.36 -23.00 2.52
CA GLY A 147 -15.47 -23.16 1.58
C GLY A 147 -16.70 -22.35 2.04
N ALA A 148 -17.76 -22.27 1.26
CA ALA A 148 -18.02 -23.02 0.03
C ALA A 148 -17.18 -22.53 -1.16
N GLY A 149 -16.72 -23.47 -1.99
CA GLY A 149 -15.94 -23.14 -3.17
C GLY A 149 -15.50 -24.37 -3.96
N THR A 150 -14.91 -24.14 -5.11
CA THR A 150 -14.39 -25.18 -6.00
C THR A 150 -12.91 -24.96 -6.24
N ILE A 151 -12.11 -26.01 -6.13
CA ILE A 151 -10.71 -26.04 -6.55
C ILE A 151 -10.60 -26.85 -7.84
N ASN A 152 -10.00 -26.25 -8.88
CA ASN A 152 -9.70 -26.94 -10.13
C ASN A 152 -8.34 -27.62 -10.02
N GLU A 153 -8.24 -28.86 -10.53
CA GLU A 153 -6.97 -29.54 -10.77
C GLU A 153 -6.68 -29.45 -12.25
N TYR A 154 -5.46 -29.10 -12.62
CA TYR A 154 -5.03 -28.90 -14.01
C TYR A 154 -4.12 -30.04 -14.47
N VAL A 155 -4.00 -30.26 -15.78
CA VAL A 155 -3.06 -31.21 -16.35
C VAL A 155 -1.64 -30.92 -15.86
N PRO A 156 -0.96 -31.86 -15.19
CA PRO A 156 0.41 -31.65 -14.72
C PRO A 156 1.37 -31.28 -15.87
N GLY A 157 2.25 -30.31 -15.63
CA GLY A 157 3.23 -29.85 -16.63
C GLY A 157 2.69 -28.91 -17.70
N GLN A 158 1.42 -28.50 -17.63
CA GLN A 158 0.82 -27.53 -18.56
C GLN A 158 0.40 -26.26 -17.80
N VAL A 159 0.49 -25.12 -18.47
CA VAL A 159 -0.02 -23.85 -17.94
C VAL A 159 -1.52 -24.00 -17.63
N PRO A 160 -1.93 -23.64 -16.41
CA PRO A 160 -3.34 -23.66 -16.04
C PRO A 160 -4.21 -22.86 -17.01
N SER A 161 -5.23 -23.49 -17.55
CA SER A 161 -6.20 -22.89 -18.47
C SER A 161 -7.56 -23.61 -18.33
N LEU A 162 -8.62 -22.98 -18.85
CA LEU A 162 -9.96 -23.62 -18.83
C LEU A 162 -9.98 -24.99 -19.53
N ASN A 163 -9.14 -25.16 -20.54
CA ASN A 163 -9.07 -26.39 -21.32
C ASN A 163 -8.18 -27.47 -20.69
N SER A 164 -7.38 -27.13 -19.68
CA SER A 164 -6.50 -28.07 -18.97
C SER A 164 -7.06 -28.54 -17.63
N ILE A 165 -8.32 -28.25 -17.31
CA ILE A 165 -8.98 -28.72 -16.08
C ILE A 165 -9.27 -30.22 -16.21
N VAL A 166 -8.70 -31.02 -15.32
CA VAL A 166 -8.90 -32.48 -15.28
C VAL A 166 -9.88 -32.91 -14.19
N LYS A 167 -9.99 -32.16 -13.12
CA LYS A 167 -10.89 -32.46 -12.01
C LYS A 167 -11.33 -31.17 -11.29
N LYS A 168 -12.53 -31.20 -10.72
CA LYS A 168 -13.08 -30.16 -9.86
C LYS A 168 -13.43 -30.78 -8.51
N THR A 169 -12.84 -30.22 -7.44
CA THR A 169 -13.16 -30.64 -6.07
C THR A 169 -14.01 -29.54 -5.44
N ASN A 170 -15.23 -29.87 -5.05
CA ASN A 170 -16.15 -28.96 -4.41
C ASN A 170 -16.03 -29.10 -2.89
N TYR A 171 -16.00 -27.98 -2.21
CA TYR A 171 -15.96 -27.87 -0.75
C TYR A 171 -17.26 -27.24 -0.27
N GLY A 172 -17.82 -27.81 0.78
CA GLY A 172 -19.00 -27.29 1.48
C GLY A 172 -18.69 -26.06 2.35
N ASP A 173 -19.74 -25.45 2.87
CA ASP A 173 -19.59 -24.35 3.82
C ASP A 173 -18.85 -24.82 5.09
N GLY A 174 -17.85 -24.06 5.52
CA GLY A 174 -17.03 -24.37 6.67
C GLY A 174 -15.94 -25.43 6.47
N GLU A 175 -15.82 -26.04 5.28
CA GLU A 175 -14.70 -26.93 4.97
C GLU A 175 -13.42 -26.17 4.67
N VAL A 176 -12.27 -26.71 5.07
CA VAL A 176 -10.96 -26.08 4.82
C VAL A 176 -10.49 -26.40 3.41
N MET A 177 -10.34 -25.38 2.57
CA MET A 177 -9.85 -25.48 1.20
C MET A 177 -8.31 -25.38 1.12
N ALA A 178 -7.70 -24.52 1.92
CA ALA A 178 -6.25 -24.35 2.02
C ALA A 178 -5.86 -23.88 3.42
N SER A 179 -4.64 -24.23 3.84
CA SER A 179 -4.11 -23.87 5.16
C SER A 179 -2.64 -23.52 5.04
N TYR A 180 -2.22 -22.44 5.71
CA TYR A 180 -0.85 -21.97 5.76
C TYR A 180 -0.51 -21.53 7.18
N GLY A 181 0.71 -21.89 7.62
CA GLY A 181 1.21 -21.47 8.92
C GLY A 181 2.67 -21.05 8.85
N GLY A 182 3.11 -20.21 9.78
CA GLY A 182 4.51 -19.82 9.83
C GLY A 182 4.88 -18.93 11.00
N PHE A 183 6.18 -18.94 11.29
CA PHE A 183 6.78 -18.11 12.32
C PHE A 183 7.21 -16.75 11.75
N GLU A 184 6.97 -15.71 12.52
CA GLU A 184 7.29 -14.32 12.22
C GLU A 184 8.17 -13.74 13.35
N PRO A 185 9.50 -14.05 13.34
CA PRO A 185 10.45 -13.50 14.30
C PRO A 185 10.65 -11.99 14.08
N ARG A 186 10.87 -11.28 15.19
CA ARG A 186 11.21 -9.86 15.24
C ARG A 186 12.37 -9.63 16.19
N LEU A 187 13.31 -8.79 15.80
CA LEU A 187 14.45 -8.41 16.61
C LEU A 187 14.76 -6.95 16.38
N THR A 188 14.77 -6.17 17.44
CA THR A 188 15.25 -4.78 17.42
C THR A 188 16.35 -4.62 18.47
N MET A 189 17.45 -4.00 18.10
CA MET A 189 18.54 -3.66 19.01
C MET A 189 18.76 -2.16 18.97
N LYS A 190 18.91 -1.54 20.13
CA LYS A 190 19.23 -0.13 20.30
C LYS A 190 20.50 -0.03 21.13
N TYR A 191 21.51 0.64 20.59
CA TYR A 191 22.76 0.88 21.28
C TYR A 191 23.12 2.36 21.28
N SER A 192 23.25 2.94 22.47
CA SER A 192 23.66 4.33 22.67
C SER A 192 25.18 4.42 22.64
N LEU A 193 25.73 4.84 21.50
CA LEU A 193 27.18 5.04 21.29
C LEU A 193 27.72 6.18 22.16
N ALA A 194 26.92 7.25 22.30
CA ALA A 194 27.16 8.42 23.16
C ALA A 194 25.81 8.94 23.66
N GLU A 195 25.83 9.93 24.56
CA GLU A 195 24.59 10.55 25.10
C GLU A 195 23.65 11.07 24.00
N ASN A 196 24.22 11.55 22.91
CA ASN A 196 23.49 12.15 21.79
C ASN A 196 23.54 11.31 20.51
N THR A 197 24.04 10.06 20.56
CA THR A 197 24.22 9.21 19.36
C THR A 197 23.71 7.81 19.63
N THR A 198 22.75 7.34 18.82
CA THR A 198 22.11 6.04 18.97
C THR A 198 22.17 5.28 17.65
N MET A 199 22.56 4.02 17.71
CA MET A 199 22.47 3.07 16.61
C MET A 199 21.29 2.13 16.86
N LYS A 200 20.51 1.83 15.80
CA LYS A 200 19.41 0.87 15.84
C LYS A 200 19.59 -0.15 14.73
N PHE A 201 19.36 -1.41 15.07
CA PHE A 201 19.25 -2.52 14.12
C PHE A 201 17.86 -3.13 14.23
N GLY A 202 17.27 -3.52 13.10
CA GLY A 202 15.97 -4.17 13.04
C GLY A 202 15.96 -5.33 12.06
N TYR A 203 15.34 -6.43 12.46
CA TYR A 203 14.95 -7.54 11.60
C TYR A 203 13.51 -7.92 11.89
N ASN A 204 12.70 -8.12 10.85
CA ASN A 204 11.39 -8.74 11.01
C ASN A 204 11.05 -9.62 9.81
N ARG A 205 10.32 -10.71 10.08
CA ARG A 205 9.58 -11.49 9.10
C ARG A 205 8.09 -11.27 9.27
N GLN A 206 7.39 -11.17 8.14
CA GLN A 206 5.94 -11.00 8.10
C GLN A 206 5.34 -11.88 7.02
N GLN A 207 4.11 -12.36 7.25
CA GLN A 207 3.29 -13.04 6.25
C GLN A 207 2.05 -12.19 5.93
N GLN A 208 1.62 -12.26 4.67
CA GLN A 208 0.41 -11.59 4.21
C GLN A 208 -0.46 -12.58 3.44
N PHE A 209 -1.68 -12.81 3.96
CA PHE A 209 -2.63 -13.79 3.43
C PHE A 209 -3.68 -13.19 2.50
N PHE A 210 -3.62 -11.91 2.25
CA PHE A 210 -4.62 -11.13 1.56
C PHE A 210 -3.96 -10.07 0.68
N GLN A 211 -4.32 -10.00 -0.61
CA GLN A 211 -3.64 -9.19 -1.60
C GLN A 211 -4.61 -8.47 -2.51
N LEU A 212 -4.22 -7.29 -2.99
CA LEU A 212 -4.94 -6.53 -4.00
C LEU A 212 -4.38 -6.87 -5.39
N LEU A 213 -5.24 -7.37 -6.26
CA LEU A 213 -4.93 -7.63 -7.66
C LEU A 213 -5.31 -6.40 -8.49
N SER A 214 -4.33 -5.73 -9.06
CA SER A 214 -4.54 -4.57 -9.91
C SER A 214 -3.49 -4.53 -11.02
N ASN A 215 -3.93 -4.30 -12.25
CA ASN A 215 -3.06 -4.03 -13.39
C ASN A 215 -2.80 -2.53 -13.59
N ASN A 216 -3.35 -1.69 -12.72
CA ASN A 216 -3.15 -0.25 -12.75
C ASN A 216 -2.06 0.18 -11.78
N THR A 217 -1.28 1.19 -12.15
CA THR A 217 -0.27 1.81 -11.27
C THR A 217 -0.86 2.48 -10.04
N THR A 218 -2.11 2.95 -10.15
CA THR A 218 -2.93 3.41 -9.03
C THR A 218 -4.11 2.46 -8.92
N PRO A 219 -4.23 1.69 -7.83
CA PRO A 219 -5.37 0.81 -7.65
C PRO A 219 -6.68 1.60 -7.72
N LEU A 220 -7.60 1.10 -8.51
CA LEU A 220 -8.96 1.63 -8.58
C LEU A 220 -9.81 1.00 -7.47
N PRO A 221 -10.90 1.64 -7.03
CA PRO A 221 -11.85 1.02 -6.10
C PRO A 221 -12.41 -0.32 -6.60
N THR A 222 -12.37 -0.54 -7.91
CA THR A 222 -12.79 -1.78 -8.58
C THR A 222 -11.71 -2.86 -8.63
N SER A 223 -10.51 -2.59 -8.12
CA SER A 223 -9.44 -3.59 -8.05
C SER A 223 -9.86 -4.76 -7.17
N ARG A 224 -9.55 -5.97 -7.59
CA ARG A 224 -9.99 -7.18 -6.93
C ARG A 224 -9.13 -7.52 -5.73
N TRP A 225 -9.75 -7.74 -4.61
CA TRP A 225 -9.12 -8.33 -3.43
C TRP A 225 -9.16 -9.86 -3.51
N LYS A 226 -8.07 -10.49 -3.10
CA LYS A 226 -7.90 -11.93 -3.17
C LYS A 226 -7.21 -12.47 -1.92
N THR A 227 -7.77 -13.51 -1.32
CA THR A 227 -7.16 -14.24 -0.21
C THR A 227 -6.22 -15.34 -0.74
N ALA A 228 -5.24 -15.73 0.08
CA ALA A 228 -4.42 -16.90 -0.20
C ALA A 228 -5.30 -18.14 -0.33
N ASP A 229 -4.94 -19.03 -1.28
CA ASP A 229 -5.63 -20.28 -1.57
C ASP A 229 -4.62 -21.32 -2.06
N THR A 230 -5.09 -22.42 -2.63
CA THR A 230 -4.23 -23.52 -3.12
C THR A 230 -3.22 -23.06 -4.19
N PHE A 231 -3.56 -22.05 -4.99
CA PHE A 231 -2.72 -21.54 -6.08
C PHE A 231 -1.92 -20.30 -5.67
N ILE A 232 -2.46 -19.53 -4.73
CA ILE A 232 -1.92 -18.25 -4.30
C ILE A 232 -1.37 -18.39 -2.89
N LYS A 233 -0.08 -18.65 -2.78
CA LYS A 233 0.61 -18.77 -1.50
C LYS A 233 0.68 -17.40 -0.79
N PRO A 234 0.70 -17.36 0.55
CA PRO A 234 0.94 -16.13 1.29
C PRO A 234 2.25 -15.48 0.89
N GLN A 235 2.24 -14.15 0.77
CA GLN A 235 3.50 -13.41 0.65
C GLN A 235 4.26 -13.50 1.96
N GLN A 236 5.57 -13.70 1.87
CA GLN A 236 6.49 -13.65 3.00
C GLN A 236 7.54 -12.58 2.75
N SER A 237 7.72 -11.69 3.71
CA SER A 237 8.67 -10.60 3.66
C SER A 237 9.68 -10.71 4.78
N ASP A 238 10.97 -10.70 4.46
CA ASP A 238 12.09 -10.50 5.37
C ASP A 238 12.61 -9.08 5.22
N PHE A 239 12.71 -8.33 6.32
CA PHE A 239 13.14 -6.93 6.34
C PHE A 239 14.28 -6.74 7.34
N LEU A 240 15.36 -6.11 6.86
CA LEU A 240 16.52 -5.70 7.65
C LEU A 240 16.68 -4.19 7.60
N SER A 241 17.02 -3.57 8.72
CA SER A 241 17.35 -2.15 8.79
C SER A 241 18.49 -1.86 9.74
N LEU A 242 19.26 -0.82 9.43
CA LEU A 242 20.31 -0.27 10.28
C LEU A 242 20.24 1.25 10.22
N GLY A 243 20.14 1.91 11.37
CA GLY A 243 20.04 3.36 11.48
C GLY A 243 21.02 3.93 12.50
N LEU A 244 21.55 5.13 12.19
CA LEU A 244 22.34 5.95 13.09
C LEU A 244 21.63 7.30 13.26
N PHE A 245 21.38 7.68 14.51
CA PHE A 245 20.67 8.88 14.90
C PHE A 245 21.56 9.73 15.78
N LYS A 246 21.63 11.03 15.50
CA LYS A 246 22.44 11.94 16.29
C LYS A 246 21.71 13.26 16.53
N THR A 247 21.74 13.73 17.76
CA THR A 247 21.23 15.04 18.16
C THR A 247 22.38 15.97 18.51
N TYR A 248 22.18 17.28 18.30
CA TYR A 248 23.18 18.33 18.59
C TYR A 248 22.50 19.52 19.27
N ASN A 249 23.31 20.26 20.01
CA ASN A 249 22.92 21.52 20.63
C ASN A 249 21.59 21.40 21.39
N GLU A 250 21.59 20.58 22.46
CA GLU A 250 20.43 20.34 23.33
C GLU A 250 19.16 19.94 22.54
N ASN A 251 19.31 19.05 21.55
CA ASN A 251 18.24 18.59 20.68
C ASN A 251 17.65 19.66 19.74
N VAL A 252 18.35 20.77 19.48
CA VAL A 252 17.95 21.74 18.45
C VAL A 252 18.08 21.15 17.06
N TYR A 253 19.15 20.37 16.80
CA TYR A 253 19.38 19.69 15.54
C TYR A 253 19.31 18.17 15.72
N GLU A 254 18.76 17.52 14.73
CA GLU A 254 18.73 16.06 14.63
C GLU A 254 19.17 15.64 13.22
N ALA A 255 20.02 14.61 13.15
CA ALA A 255 20.42 14.00 11.90
C ALA A 255 20.27 12.48 12.00
N SER A 256 19.81 11.85 10.94
CA SER A 256 19.76 10.39 10.83
C SER A 256 20.23 9.91 9.46
N ILE A 257 20.80 8.71 9.47
CA ILE A 257 21.06 7.89 8.30
C ILE A 257 20.50 6.50 8.58
N GLU A 258 19.65 6.01 7.68
CA GLU A 258 19.06 4.68 7.80
C GLU A 258 19.23 3.93 6.48
N THR A 259 19.55 2.65 6.56
CA THR A 259 19.63 1.76 5.41
C THR A 259 18.75 0.56 5.63
N TYR A 260 18.16 0.04 4.56
CA TYR A 260 17.30 -1.13 4.65
C TYR A 260 17.44 -2.04 3.43
N TYR A 261 17.10 -3.30 3.65
CA TYR A 261 16.92 -4.32 2.62
C TYR A 261 15.68 -5.16 2.92
N ARG A 262 14.86 -5.38 1.91
CA ARG A 262 13.64 -6.17 1.96
C ARG A 262 13.65 -7.23 0.86
N ASP A 263 13.41 -8.48 1.24
CA ASP A 263 13.17 -9.61 0.34
C ASP A 263 11.72 -10.07 0.49
N VAL A 264 11.02 -10.27 -0.63
CA VAL A 264 9.63 -10.72 -0.63
C VAL A 264 9.47 -11.92 -1.54
N ARG A 265 8.91 -12.99 -1.02
CA ARG A 265 8.58 -14.22 -1.74
C ARG A 265 7.09 -14.30 -2.00
N ASN A 266 6.71 -15.06 -3.02
CA ASN A 266 5.32 -15.26 -3.45
C ASN A 266 4.64 -13.91 -3.82
N THR A 267 5.38 -12.99 -4.40
CA THR A 267 4.80 -11.78 -5.01
C THR A 267 4.00 -12.18 -6.22
N LEU A 268 2.84 -11.55 -6.41
CA LEU A 268 1.96 -11.80 -7.55
C LEU A 268 2.12 -10.72 -8.61
N ASP A 269 2.08 -11.14 -9.86
CA ASP A 269 1.88 -10.33 -11.04
C ASP A 269 0.92 -11.09 -11.99
N PHE A 270 0.70 -10.63 -13.19
CA PHE A 270 -0.27 -11.18 -14.13
C PHE A 270 0.33 -11.32 -15.53
N VAL A 271 -0.21 -12.27 -16.30
CA VAL A 271 0.14 -12.46 -17.71
C VAL A 271 -0.24 -11.23 -18.54
N SER A 272 0.41 -11.01 -19.67
CA SER A 272 0.06 -9.92 -20.59
C SER A 272 -1.38 -10.10 -21.09
N GLY A 273 -2.18 -9.04 -21.00
CA GLY A 273 -3.59 -9.09 -21.39
C GLY A 273 -4.52 -9.79 -20.39
N ALA A 274 -4.06 -10.01 -19.14
CA ALA A 274 -4.83 -10.70 -18.12
C ALA A 274 -6.22 -10.08 -17.89
N ASN A 275 -7.23 -10.92 -17.79
CA ASN A 275 -8.54 -10.54 -17.29
C ASN A 275 -8.59 -10.78 -15.77
N LEU A 276 -8.36 -9.73 -15.00
CA LEU A 276 -8.34 -9.77 -13.54
C LEU A 276 -9.72 -9.55 -12.91
N GLN A 277 -10.64 -8.92 -13.65
CA GLN A 277 -11.97 -8.61 -13.14
C GLN A 277 -12.94 -9.76 -13.48
N LEU A 278 -13.81 -10.08 -12.53
CA LEU A 278 -14.91 -11.04 -12.74
C LEU A 278 -14.48 -12.40 -13.34
N ASN A 279 -13.21 -12.74 -13.26
CA ASN A 279 -12.71 -14.03 -13.70
C ASN A 279 -12.80 -15.05 -12.55
N PRO A 280 -13.62 -16.11 -12.65
CA PRO A 280 -13.73 -17.13 -11.61
C PRO A 280 -12.46 -17.97 -11.44
N ASN A 281 -11.63 -18.10 -12.51
CA ASN A 281 -10.40 -18.87 -12.51
C ASN A 281 -9.19 -17.94 -12.59
N ILE A 282 -9.08 -17.03 -11.63
CA ILE A 282 -8.06 -15.97 -11.62
C ILE A 282 -6.64 -16.53 -11.60
N GLU A 283 -6.44 -17.71 -11.03
CA GLU A 283 -5.18 -18.44 -10.97
C GLU A 283 -4.54 -18.67 -12.34
N THR A 284 -5.37 -18.75 -13.40
CA THR A 284 -4.89 -18.90 -14.79
C THR A 284 -4.27 -17.62 -15.36
N GLN A 285 -4.45 -16.49 -14.69
CA GLN A 285 -4.01 -15.17 -15.11
C GLN A 285 -2.85 -14.64 -14.29
N LEU A 286 -2.49 -15.32 -13.19
CA LEU A 286 -1.49 -14.84 -12.23
C LEU A 286 -0.14 -15.54 -12.44
N ILE A 287 0.91 -14.82 -12.10
CA ILE A 287 2.30 -15.28 -12.10
C ILE A 287 2.86 -15.04 -10.71
N THR A 288 3.49 -16.06 -10.15
CA THR A 288 4.20 -15.95 -8.86
C THR A 288 5.68 -15.65 -9.08
N GLY A 289 6.25 -14.79 -8.26
CA GLY A 289 7.64 -14.41 -8.33
C GLY A 289 8.18 -13.91 -7.00
N LYS A 290 9.22 -13.08 -7.09
CA LYS A 290 9.92 -12.49 -5.96
C LYS A 290 10.02 -10.98 -6.15
N SER A 291 10.12 -10.25 -5.02
CA SER A 291 10.44 -8.82 -5.01
C SER A 291 11.59 -8.55 -4.08
N LYS A 292 12.36 -7.52 -4.38
CA LYS A 292 13.37 -6.98 -3.47
C LYS A 292 13.30 -5.45 -3.46
N ALA A 293 13.55 -4.85 -2.30
CA ALA A 293 13.70 -3.41 -2.18
C ALA A 293 14.86 -3.09 -1.25
N TYR A 294 15.58 -2.03 -1.54
CA TYR A 294 16.67 -1.54 -0.69
C TYR A 294 16.81 -0.03 -0.85
N GLY A 295 17.33 0.59 0.18
CA GLY A 295 17.53 2.03 0.16
C GLY A 295 18.35 2.57 1.30
N MET A 296 18.62 3.88 1.19
CA MET A 296 19.26 4.70 2.20
C MET A 296 18.46 5.98 2.35
N GLU A 297 18.17 6.34 3.58
CA GLU A 297 17.42 7.54 3.96
C GLU A 297 18.30 8.45 4.79
N LEU A 298 18.38 9.72 4.43
CA LEU A 298 19.09 10.76 5.14
C LEU A 298 18.07 11.81 5.59
N MET A 299 18.15 12.26 6.83
CA MET A 299 17.34 13.37 7.34
C MET A 299 18.19 14.29 8.21
N VAL A 300 17.96 15.59 8.03
CA VAL A 300 18.48 16.63 8.93
C VAL A 300 17.33 17.56 9.29
N GLN A 301 17.13 17.79 10.58
CA GLN A 301 16.07 18.64 11.13
C GLN A 301 16.63 19.67 12.08
N LYS A 302 16.14 20.91 11.99
CA LYS A 302 16.30 21.95 12.99
C LYS A 302 14.93 22.23 13.62
N LYS A 303 14.80 21.99 14.93
CA LYS A 303 13.51 21.97 15.64
C LYS A 303 13.11 23.34 16.23
N LYS A 304 14.07 24.22 16.50
CA LYS A 304 13.84 25.48 17.25
C LYS A 304 14.55 26.67 16.59
N GLY A 305 14.07 27.88 16.91
CA GLY A 305 14.60 29.17 16.45
C GLY A 305 13.73 29.80 15.38
N GLU A 306 14.08 31.02 14.96
CA GLU A 306 13.35 31.78 13.93
C GLU A 306 13.27 31.02 12.59
N VAL A 307 14.30 30.24 12.28
CA VAL A 307 14.33 29.33 11.13
C VAL A 307 14.34 27.91 11.66
N SER A 308 13.32 27.13 11.28
CA SER A 308 13.17 25.71 11.62
C SER A 308 12.72 24.91 10.38
N GLY A 309 12.85 23.60 10.43
CA GLY A 309 12.45 22.75 9.31
C GLY A 309 13.29 21.50 9.20
N TRP A 310 13.13 20.80 8.10
CA TRP A 310 13.85 19.56 7.82
C TRP A 310 14.10 19.38 6.32
N VAL A 311 15.13 18.62 6.04
CA VAL A 311 15.47 18.12 4.71
C VAL A 311 15.63 16.62 4.79
N SER A 312 15.00 15.89 3.88
CA SER A 312 15.20 14.45 3.73
C SER A 312 15.57 14.09 2.28
N TYR A 313 16.44 13.12 2.16
CA TYR A 313 16.80 12.52 0.89
C TYR A 313 16.77 11.00 1.03
N THR A 314 16.07 10.34 0.09
CA THR A 314 15.99 8.89 0.02
C THR A 314 16.51 8.41 -1.33
N TYR A 315 17.45 7.50 -1.31
CA TYR A 315 17.76 6.63 -2.45
C TYR A 315 17.11 5.29 -2.21
N ALA A 316 16.15 4.88 -3.06
CA ALA A 316 15.41 3.63 -2.91
C ALA A 316 15.23 2.93 -4.27
N ARG A 317 15.40 1.61 -4.27
CA ARG A 317 15.13 0.78 -5.45
C ARG A 317 14.19 -0.35 -5.07
N ALA A 318 13.28 -0.67 -5.98
CA ALA A 318 12.34 -1.78 -5.84
C ALA A 318 12.21 -2.54 -7.16
N PHE A 319 12.38 -3.86 -7.11
CA PHE A 319 12.40 -4.73 -8.28
C PHE A 319 11.51 -5.96 -8.07
N ASN A 320 10.93 -6.44 -9.16
CA ASN A 320 10.26 -7.72 -9.26
C ASN A 320 11.02 -8.66 -10.19
N GLN A 321 10.96 -9.95 -9.89
CA GLN A 321 11.37 -11.04 -10.79
C GLN A 321 10.23 -12.04 -10.85
N MET A 322 9.60 -12.14 -12.02
CA MET A 322 8.40 -12.94 -12.25
C MET A 322 8.70 -14.06 -13.25
N ILE A 323 8.83 -15.28 -12.75
CA ILE A 323 9.20 -16.44 -13.55
C ILE A 323 8.00 -17.40 -13.68
N GLY A 324 7.16 -17.49 -12.63
CA GLY A 324 6.05 -18.44 -12.56
C GLY A 324 6.52 -19.89 -12.43
N ASP A 325 5.56 -20.81 -12.48
CA ASP A 325 5.83 -22.25 -12.45
C ASP A 325 6.15 -22.83 -13.85
N TYR A 326 5.90 -22.03 -14.91
CA TYR A 326 6.11 -22.39 -16.32
C TYR A 326 6.95 -21.29 -17.01
N PRO A 327 8.27 -21.26 -16.78
CA PRO A 327 9.14 -20.14 -17.17
C PRO A 327 9.12 -19.81 -18.67
N GLU A 328 8.96 -20.81 -19.53
CA GLU A 328 8.96 -20.64 -21.00
C GLU A 328 7.82 -19.73 -21.51
N VAL A 329 6.71 -19.65 -20.75
CA VAL A 329 5.50 -18.91 -21.17
C VAL A 329 5.01 -17.90 -20.13
N GLN A 330 5.48 -17.99 -18.89
CA GLN A 330 5.05 -17.12 -17.79
C GLN A 330 6.11 -16.10 -17.36
N ALA A 331 7.37 -16.24 -17.81
CA ALA A 331 8.43 -15.30 -17.43
C ALA A 331 8.14 -13.90 -17.99
N ILE A 332 8.11 -12.90 -17.11
CA ILE A 332 8.03 -11.49 -17.49
C ILE A 332 9.45 -10.98 -17.73
N ASN A 333 9.66 -10.22 -18.81
CA ASN A 333 10.96 -9.70 -19.23
C ASN A 333 12.04 -10.80 -19.29
N GLY A 334 11.69 -11.99 -19.79
CA GLY A 334 12.60 -13.13 -19.88
C GLY A 334 13.02 -13.72 -18.52
N GLY A 335 12.38 -13.34 -17.43
CA GLY A 335 12.73 -13.76 -16.07
C GLY A 335 13.77 -12.86 -15.39
N ASP A 336 14.16 -11.78 -16.01
CA ASP A 336 15.08 -10.79 -15.43
C ASP A 336 14.40 -9.92 -14.37
N TRP A 337 15.21 -9.31 -13.50
CA TRP A 337 14.74 -8.32 -12.55
C TRP A 337 14.36 -7.02 -13.25
N PHE A 338 13.14 -6.54 -13.04
CA PHE A 338 12.65 -5.27 -13.56
C PHE A 338 12.12 -4.37 -12.46
N ALA A 339 12.19 -3.06 -12.66
CA ALA A 339 11.72 -2.08 -11.69
C ALA A 339 10.19 -2.20 -11.49
N THR A 340 9.73 -2.13 -10.23
CA THR A 340 8.30 -2.08 -9.94
C THR A 340 7.70 -0.76 -10.41
N ASN A 341 6.38 -0.71 -10.61
CA ASN A 341 5.67 0.51 -11.02
C ASN A 341 5.69 1.64 -9.97
N TYR A 342 6.21 1.40 -8.78
CA TYR A 342 6.41 2.37 -7.70
C TYR A 342 7.89 2.65 -7.38
N ASP A 343 8.83 2.09 -8.15
CA ASP A 343 10.26 2.36 -8.02
C ASP A 343 10.57 3.83 -8.34
N LYS A 344 11.06 4.56 -7.35
CA LYS A 344 11.48 5.96 -7.45
C LYS A 344 12.88 6.11 -6.86
N PRO A 345 13.94 6.00 -7.68
CA PRO A 345 15.32 6.01 -7.21
C PRO A 345 15.68 7.16 -6.29
N HIS A 346 15.19 8.35 -6.58
CA HIS A 346 15.51 9.55 -5.80
C HIS A 346 14.24 10.23 -5.32
N THR A 347 14.18 10.48 -4.02
CA THR A 347 13.14 11.29 -3.38
C THR A 347 13.82 12.34 -2.51
N PHE A 348 13.49 13.61 -2.73
CA PHE A 348 13.97 14.71 -1.91
C PHE A 348 12.76 15.51 -1.41
N ASN A 349 12.71 15.72 -0.10
CA ASN A 349 11.70 16.57 0.51
C ASN A 349 12.35 17.59 1.43
N MET A 350 11.79 18.80 1.46
CA MET A 350 12.22 19.88 2.32
C MET A 350 11.01 20.64 2.86
N MET A 351 11.04 20.96 4.13
CA MET A 351 10.14 21.90 4.76
C MET A 351 10.96 22.94 5.50
N LEU A 352 10.74 24.21 5.18
CA LEU A 352 11.40 25.34 5.80
C LEU A 352 10.35 26.30 6.37
N ASN A 353 10.42 26.56 7.67
CA ASN A 353 9.59 27.53 8.35
C ASN A 353 10.48 28.71 8.80
N ILE A 354 10.06 29.91 8.49
CA ILE A 354 10.71 31.17 8.88
C ILE A 354 9.69 31.97 9.66
N GLN A 355 9.95 32.20 10.95
CA GLN A 355 9.08 32.95 11.84
C GLN A 355 9.83 34.20 12.38
N PRO A 356 9.93 35.29 11.56
CA PRO A 356 10.66 36.49 11.94
C PRO A 356 10.01 37.26 13.09
N THR A 357 8.71 37.05 13.28
CA THR A 357 7.94 37.69 14.37
C THR A 357 6.88 36.72 14.88
N THR A 358 6.29 37.01 16.02
CA THR A 358 5.15 36.26 16.58
C THR A 358 3.88 36.36 15.70
N HIS A 359 3.83 37.35 14.82
CA HIS A 359 2.67 37.62 13.94
C HIS A 359 2.78 36.92 12.58
N HIS A 360 3.98 36.75 12.06
CA HIS A 360 4.21 36.24 10.70
C HIS A 360 5.03 34.98 10.72
N SER A 361 4.55 33.97 10.00
CA SER A 361 5.27 32.73 9.73
C SER A 361 5.16 32.40 8.23
N PHE A 362 6.29 32.11 7.62
CA PHE A 362 6.41 31.68 6.21
C PHE A 362 6.84 30.23 6.17
N SER A 363 6.16 29.42 5.37
CA SER A 363 6.47 28.00 5.19
C SER A 363 6.69 27.69 3.71
N PHE A 364 7.78 27.01 3.41
CA PHE A 364 8.09 26.51 2.08
C PHE A 364 8.18 24.99 2.16
N THR A 365 7.44 24.31 1.26
CA THR A 365 7.50 22.86 1.15
C THR A 365 7.91 22.51 -0.27
N PHE A 366 9.03 21.81 -0.42
CA PHE A 366 9.52 21.33 -1.70
C PHE A 366 9.53 19.80 -1.72
N ALA A 367 9.05 19.23 -2.82
CA ALA A 367 9.10 17.79 -3.07
C ALA A 367 9.66 17.52 -4.47
N TYR A 368 10.57 16.55 -4.56
CA TYR A 368 11.09 16.00 -5.81
C TYR A 368 11.04 14.47 -5.74
N ASN A 369 10.61 13.83 -6.81
CA ASN A 369 10.67 12.38 -6.99
C ASN A 369 11.06 12.05 -8.41
N THR A 370 11.96 11.08 -8.58
CA THR A 370 12.20 10.46 -9.89
C THR A 370 10.89 9.90 -10.44
N GLY A 371 10.69 10.00 -11.75
CA GLY A 371 9.53 9.44 -12.43
C GLY A 371 9.37 7.94 -12.20
N ARG A 372 8.14 7.51 -11.94
CA ARG A 372 7.83 6.08 -11.76
C ARG A 372 7.90 5.34 -13.08
N PRO A 373 8.23 4.03 -13.07
CA PRO A 373 8.19 3.20 -14.26
C PRO A 373 6.77 2.99 -14.80
N PHE A 374 6.68 2.81 -16.10
CA PHE A 374 5.49 2.33 -16.80
C PHE A 374 5.91 1.50 -18.02
N SER A 375 4.98 0.69 -18.55
CA SER A 375 5.23 -0.07 -19.77
C SER A 375 4.95 0.81 -20.99
N SER A 376 5.99 1.07 -21.79
CA SER A 376 5.92 1.76 -23.07
C SER A 376 5.78 0.73 -24.21
N PRO A 377 4.94 0.97 -25.22
CA PRO A 377 4.83 0.05 -26.36
C PRO A 377 6.15 -0.05 -27.12
N SER A 378 6.58 -1.25 -27.40
CA SER A 378 7.74 -1.54 -28.26
C SER A 378 7.41 -1.49 -29.76
N GLY A 379 6.12 -1.56 -30.09
CA GLY A 379 5.63 -1.54 -31.47
C GLY A 379 4.12 -1.41 -31.55
N SER A 380 3.59 -1.58 -32.76
CA SER A 380 2.14 -1.66 -32.99
C SER A 380 1.85 -2.56 -34.17
N TYR A 381 0.69 -3.24 -34.14
CA TYR A 381 0.13 -3.96 -35.27
C TYR A 381 -1.19 -3.30 -35.69
N GLU A 382 -1.61 -3.55 -36.94
CA GLU A 382 -2.82 -2.94 -37.50
C GLU A 382 -3.86 -4.01 -37.83
N ILE A 383 -5.09 -3.79 -37.34
CA ILE A 383 -6.26 -4.60 -37.69
C ILE A 383 -7.42 -3.64 -38.03
N GLY A 384 -7.99 -3.82 -39.24
CA GLY A 384 -9.12 -3.03 -39.68
C GLY A 384 -8.86 -1.51 -39.71
N GLY A 385 -7.67 -1.08 -40.05
CA GLY A 385 -7.26 0.32 -40.10
C GLY A 385 -7.02 0.97 -38.74
N LYS A 386 -7.01 0.18 -37.64
CA LYS A 386 -6.70 0.64 -36.29
C LYS A 386 -5.38 0.03 -35.81
N LYS A 387 -4.51 0.90 -35.26
CA LYS A 387 -3.23 0.48 -34.68
C LYS A 387 -3.42 0.12 -33.20
N PHE A 388 -2.92 -1.04 -32.82
CA PHE A 388 -2.92 -1.55 -31.45
C PHE A 388 -1.48 -1.61 -30.92
N PRO A 389 -1.22 -1.13 -29.68
CA PRO A 389 0.11 -1.19 -29.09
C PRO A 389 0.53 -2.63 -28.76
N VAL A 390 1.82 -2.93 -28.96
CA VAL A 390 2.47 -4.16 -28.52
C VAL A 390 3.44 -3.81 -27.39
N PHE A 391 3.30 -4.49 -26.25
CA PHE A 391 4.15 -4.32 -25.09
C PHE A 391 5.05 -5.56 -24.96
N ALA A 392 6.33 -5.45 -25.27
CA ALA A 392 7.28 -6.55 -25.15
C ALA A 392 7.84 -6.67 -23.73
N GLU A 393 8.09 -5.53 -23.07
CA GLU A 393 8.68 -5.49 -21.74
C GLU A 393 7.81 -4.71 -20.79
N ARG A 394 7.80 -5.14 -19.52
CA ARG A 394 7.12 -4.46 -18.44
C ARG A 394 8.03 -3.42 -17.79
N ASN A 395 7.48 -2.22 -17.54
CA ASN A 395 8.15 -1.13 -16.83
C ASN A 395 9.50 -0.73 -17.47
N ASN A 396 9.54 -0.71 -18.80
CA ASN A 396 10.72 -0.42 -19.60
C ASN A 396 11.01 1.08 -19.77
N ASP A 397 10.11 1.97 -19.34
CA ASP A 397 10.23 3.41 -19.46
C ASP A 397 9.82 4.13 -18.17
N ARG A 398 10.06 5.45 -18.03
CA ARG A 398 9.69 6.25 -16.86
C ARG A 398 8.94 7.51 -17.26
N VAL A 399 7.91 7.86 -16.47
CA VAL A 399 7.29 9.18 -16.58
C VAL A 399 8.31 10.25 -16.18
N ARG A 400 8.10 11.50 -16.61
CA ARG A 400 8.96 12.64 -16.24
C ARG A 400 8.97 12.80 -14.70
N ASP A 401 10.09 13.30 -14.21
CA ASP A 401 10.28 13.56 -12.78
C ASP A 401 9.24 14.56 -12.25
N TYR A 402 8.77 14.26 -11.06
CA TYR A 402 7.84 15.09 -10.29
C TYR A 402 8.63 16.07 -9.42
N HIS A 403 8.28 17.36 -9.47
CA HIS A 403 8.71 18.29 -8.44
C HIS A 403 7.67 19.41 -8.24
N ARG A 404 7.61 19.92 -7.00
CA ARG A 404 6.65 20.95 -6.62
C ARG A 404 7.19 21.78 -5.46
N LEU A 405 6.95 23.09 -5.52
CA LEU A 405 7.18 24.01 -4.42
C LEU A 405 5.85 24.62 -4.02
N ASP A 406 5.53 24.54 -2.73
CA ASP A 406 4.38 25.18 -2.13
C ASP A 406 4.86 26.28 -1.16
N PHE A 407 4.10 27.34 -1.07
CA PHE A 407 4.35 28.46 -0.17
C PHE A 407 3.12 28.69 0.72
N SER A 408 3.35 28.98 1.99
CA SER A 408 2.29 29.37 2.92
C SER A 408 2.74 30.54 3.79
N TRP A 409 1.87 31.51 3.96
CA TRP A 409 2.06 32.64 4.85
C TRP A 409 0.95 32.63 5.89
N THR A 410 1.34 32.52 7.16
CA THR A 410 0.42 32.55 8.30
C THR A 410 0.55 33.89 9.01
N ILE A 411 -0.58 34.55 9.22
CA ILE A 411 -0.70 35.81 9.99
C ILE A 411 -1.46 35.46 11.26
N ASN A 412 -0.74 35.48 12.40
CA ASN A 412 -1.31 35.29 13.73
C ASN A 412 -1.70 36.64 14.30
N ASN A 413 -2.82 36.72 14.96
CA ASN A 413 -3.24 37.95 15.67
C ASN A 413 -3.11 37.76 17.20
N PRO A 414 -1.94 38.09 17.80
CA PRO A 414 -1.71 37.92 19.23
C PRO A 414 -2.50 38.90 20.11
N SER A 415 -3.03 40.02 19.54
CA SER A 415 -3.89 40.96 20.29
C SER A 415 -5.23 40.35 20.70
N MET A 416 -5.61 39.22 20.14
CA MET A 416 -6.81 38.44 20.50
C MET A 416 -6.66 37.60 21.77
N LYS A 417 -5.51 37.60 22.45
CA LYS A 417 -5.32 36.89 23.75
C LYS A 417 -6.31 37.29 24.84
N LYS A 418 -6.96 38.44 24.71
CA LYS A 418 -8.02 38.92 25.64
C LYS A 418 -9.43 38.52 25.19
N GLN A 419 -9.60 37.92 24.00
CA GLN A 419 -10.87 37.44 23.48
C GLN A 419 -11.03 35.96 23.80
N ARG A 420 -12.27 35.46 23.81
CA ARG A 420 -12.59 34.04 24.05
C ARG A 420 -12.14 33.10 22.91
N TRP A 421 -11.40 33.60 21.94
CA TRP A 421 -10.91 32.88 20.78
C TRP A 421 -9.63 33.50 20.22
N GLU A 422 -8.78 32.65 19.65
CA GLU A 422 -7.57 33.01 18.90
C GLU A 422 -7.81 32.71 17.42
N GLY A 423 -7.34 33.58 16.53
CA GLY A 423 -7.50 33.40 15.09
C GLY A 423 -6.20 33.58 14.31
N SER A 424 -6.09 32.92 13.17
CA SER A 424 -5.02 33.13 12.23
C SER A 424 -5.52 33.04 10.79
N TRP A 425 -4.98 33.88 9.92
CA TRP A 425 -5.14 33.78 8.47
C TRP A 425 -3.98 33.01 7.87
N VAL A 426 -4.28 32.06 6.96
CA VAL A 426 -3.29 31.29 6.23
C VAL A 426 -3.53 31.47 4.74
N PHE A 427 -2.59 32.13 4.09
CA PHE A 427 -2.54 32.25 2.64
C PHE A 427 -1.59 31.20 2.08
N THR A 428 -2.07 30.33 1.19
CA THR A 428 -1.27 29.25 0.61
C THR A 428 -1.30 29.28 -0.91
N ILE A 429 -0.14 29.10 -1.52
CA ILE A 429 0.02 28.85 -2.96
C ILE A 429 0.57 27.44 -3.15
N TYR A 430 -0.25 26.56 -3.66
CA TYR A 430 0.14 25.23 -4.06
C TYR A 430 0.72 25.26 -5.46
N ASN A 431 1.81 24.52 -5.72
CA ASN A 431 2.50 24.46 -7.00
C ASN A 431 2.92 25.87 -7.52
N LEU A 432 3.72 26.58 -6.73
CA LEU A 432 4.07 28.00 -6.88
C LEU A 432 4.54 28.39 -8.29
N TYR A 433 5.28 27.51 -8.98
CA TYR A 433 5.80 27.75 -10.33
C TYR A 433 5.03 27.02 -11.45
N GLY A 434 3.85 26.46 -11.15
CA GLY A 434 2.95 25.91 -12.17
C GLY A 434 3.49 24.67 -12.90
N ARG A 435 4.23 23.78 -12.22
CA ARG A 435 4.76 22.56 -12.83
C ARG A 435 3.64 21.63 -13.25
N GLN A 436 3.62 21.21 -14.50
CA GLN A 436 2.74 20.18 -15.03
C GLN A 436 3.32 18.80 -14.70
N ASN A 437 3.04 18.32 -13.48
CA ASN A 437 3.49 17.01 -13.04
C ASN A 437 2.63 15.90 -13.65
N PRO A 438 3.23 14.89 -14.31
CA PRO A 438 2.46 13.82 -14.92
C PRO A 438 1.87 12.89 -13.85
N TYR A 439 0.56 12.65 -13.93
CA TYR A 439 -0.14 11.67 -13.12
C TYR A 439 -0.11 10.29 -13.76
N SER A 440 -0.41 10.23 -15.07
CA SER A 440 -0.38 8.99 -15.85
C SER A 440 0.00 9.25 -17.31
N VAL A 441 0.48 8.20 -17.97
CA VAL A 441 0.73 8.18 -19.42
C VAL A 441 -0.22 7.18 -20.05
N PHE A 442 -0.85 7.54 -21.15
CA PHE A 442 -1.69 6.66 -21.93
C PHE A 442 -1.42 6.82 -23.43
N PHE A 443 -1.71 5.77 -24.19
CA PHE A 443 -1.43 5.73 -25.61
C PHE A 443 -2.73 5.75 -26.41
N LYS A 444 -2.79 6.59 -27.44
CA LYS A 444 -3.91 6.64 -28.37
C LYS A 444 -3.45 6.37 -29.80
N SER A 445 -4.20 5.55 -30.51
CA SER A 445 -4.05 5.40 -31.96
C SER A 445 -4.58 6.67 -32.65
N THR A 446 -3.76 7.26 -33.50
CA THR A 446 -4.09 8.42 -34.33
C THR A 446 -3.86 8.06 -35.80
N LYS A 447 -4.34 8.91 -36.73
CA LYS A 447 -4.07 8.73 -38.18
C LYS A 447 -2.55 8.65 -38.51
N ASN A 448 -1.71 9.28 -37.67
CA ASN A 448 -0.26 9.33 -37.86
C ASN A 448 0.50 8.30 -37.01
N GLY A 449 -0.19 7.31 -36.42
CA GLY A 449 0.40 6.28 -35.58
C GLY A 449 0.00 6.38 -34.11
N LEU A 450 0.70 5.63 -33.27
CA LEU A 450 0.50 5.59 -31.83
C LEU A 450 1.17 6.82 -31.21
N ARG A 451 0.44 7.57 -30.36
CA ARG A 451 0.97 8.72 -29.61
C ARG A 451 0.78 8.54 -28.11
N ALA A 452 1.81 8.90 -27.35
CA ALA A 452 1.76 8.99 -25.89
C ALA A 452 1.17 10.35 -25.48
N TYR A 453 0.32 10.32 -24.46
CA TYR A 453 -0.25 11.51 -23.82
C TYR A 453 -0.03 11.43 -22.33
N GLU A 454 0.38 12.53 -21.73
CA GLU A 454 0.49 12.67 -20.27
C GLU A 454 -0.75 13.36 -19.70
N LEU A 455 -1.30 12.79 -18.66
CA LEU A 455 -2.35 13.43 -17.85
C LEU A 455 -1.68 14.10 -16.64
N SER A 456 -1.86 15.40 -16.49
CA SER A 456 -1.41 16.16 -15.33
C SER A 456 -2.59 16.63 -14.49
N VAL A 457 -2.46 16.55 -13.16
CA VAL A 457 -3.46 17.03 -12.21
C VAL A 457 -2.87 18.23 -11.46
N PHE A 458 -3.66 19.29 -11.25
CA PHE A 458 -3.22 20.56 -10.66
C PHE A 458 -1.98 21.15 -11.36
N ALA A 459 -2.05 21.26 -12.66
CA ALA A 459 -0.95 21.73 -13.53
C ALA A 459 -0.64 23.23 -13.40
N SER A 460 -1.49 24.02 -12.74
CA SER A 460 -1.34 25.45 -12.48
C SER A 460 -1.29 25.74 -10.97
N PRO A 461 -0.76 26.91 -10.57
CA PRO A 461 -0.83 27.33 -9.17
C PRO A 461 -2.26 27.38 -8.66
N PHE A 462 -2.46 26.85 -7.46
CA PHE A 462 -3.73 26.90 -6.77
C PHE A 462 -3.59 27.75 -5.49
N ILE A 463 -4.41 28.80 -5.37
CA ILE A 463 -4.39 29.73 -4.27
C ILE A 463 -5.52 29.38 -3.30
N SER A 464 -5.20 29.33 -2.00
CA SER A 464 -6.14 29.09 -0.92
C SER A 464 -5.97 30.15 0.16
N LEU A 465 -7.09 30.60 0.72
CA LEU A 465 -7.14 31.46 1.91
C LEU A 465 -7.98 30.75 2.97
N THR A 466 -7.37 30.50 4.13
CA THR A 466 -8.01 29.80 5.25
C THR A 466 -7.98 30.66 6.48
N TYR A 467 -9.09 30.73 7.21
CA TYR A 467 -9.14 31.32 8.53
C TYR A 467 -9.31 30.23 9.58
N ASN A 468 -8.33 30.12 10.48
CA ASN A 468 -8.37 29.18 11.60
C ASN A 468 -8.74 29.95 12.86
N PHE A 469 -9.62 29.39 13.68
CA PHE A 469 -9.95 29.95 14.99
C PHE A 469 -10.03 28.83 16.03
N LYS A 470 -9.67 29.16 17.26
CA LYS A 470 -9.71 28.27 18.41
C LYS A 470 -10.39 29.02 19.56
N PHE A 471 -11.42 28.43 20.14
CA PHE A 471 -12.00 28.90 21.40
C PHE A 471 -11.06 28.55 22.56
N LEU A 472 -10.87 29.51 23.47
CA LEU A 472 -9.99 29.38 24.65
C LEU A 472 -10.79 28.93 25.87
#